data_57da0351bdde4471ea588c4c4414d192
#
_entry.id   57da0351bdde4471ea588c4c4414d192
#
_cell.length_a   1.000
_cell.length_b   1.000
_cell.length_c   1.000
_cell.angle_alpha   90.00
_cell.angle_beta   90.00
_cell.angle_gamma   90.00
#
_symmetry.space_group_name_H-M   'P 1'
#
loop_
_entity.id
_entity.type
_entity.pdbx_description
1 polymer ?
#
loop_
_entity_poly.entity_id
_entity_poly.type
_entity_poly.pdbx_seq_one_letter_code
_entity_poly.pdbx_strand_id
1 'polypeptide(L)'
;MQLQMTEEQALIVAMVRRFVQEEILPLEMNLDPDADKLDESDEIRLKEKTREMGLYGLGIPPEYGGPDLDMVTMTLIAIEMSQHRAGLYVPCYGVFGGAGLAQLFEANDDQKERYLLPTLRGEKSGFFGLTEPSGGSDPARAIQTRAVKDGDDWVINGSKIFISGADQADYGLVFARTSPEKGRGGVTCFIVDTDTPGFHVRRVVHTLRSARYATELQFEDMRVPQENVLGEVNKGFAIANDRLSRQRIPYSAGCIGVAVRAHEMALDYAGMRETFGAALSSRQAIQWMLVDNEIDIQQARWATLEAASLADRGEPFRKQAAMAKLIASEGASRVVDRCIQIHGGYGVTKDFPFERWYREMRIRRIGEGPSEVQRHIIARDILGQSLR
;
A
#
# COMPACT_ATOMS: atom_id res chain seq x y z
N MET A 1 9.46 -22.72 -13.36
CA MET A 1 9.45 -21.34 -13.85
C MET A 1 10.72 -20.68 -13.35
N GLN A 2 11.68 -20.38 -14.24
CA GLN A 2 12.87 -19.60 -13.85
C GLN A 2 12.42 -18.13 -13.77
N LEU A 3 12.32 -17.59 -12.57
CA LEU A 3 12.19 -16.16 -12.34
C LEU A 3 13.59 -15.50 -12.43
N GLN A 4 14.24 -15.67 -13.58
CA GLN A 4 15.42 -14.88 -13.89
C GLN A 4 14.94 -13.52 -14.42
N MET A 5 15.42 -12.47 -13.78
CA MET A 5 15.24 -11.12 -14.30
C MET A 5 15.81 -11.03 -15.70
N THR A 6 15.14 -10.31 -16.59
CA THR A 6 15.74 -9.90 -17.87
C THR A 6 16.93 -8.95 -17.62
N GLU A 7 17.78 -8.76 -18.62
CA GLU A 7 18.89 -7.80 -18.50
C GLU A 7 18.37 -6.39 -18.21
N GLU A 8 17.27 -5.99 -18.84
CA GLU A 8 16.61 -4.71 -18.61
C GLU A 8 16.11 -4.57 -17.17
N GLN A 9 15.41 -5.58 -16.65
CA GLN A 9 14.94 -5.60 -15.25
C GLN A 9 16.11 -5.52 -14.28
N ALA A 10 17.21 -6.22 -14.54
CA ALA A 10 18.41 -6.16 -13.71
C ALA A 10 19.04 -4.75 -13.68
N LEU A 11 19.08 -4.06 -14.82
CA LEU A 11 19.56 -2.68 -14.92
C LEU A 11 18.65 -1.70 -14.16
N ILE A 12 17.34 -1.83 -14.31
CA ILE A 12 16.35 -0.99 -13.58
C ILE A 12 16.48 -1.22 -12.07
N VAL A 13 16.54 -2.45 -11.63
CA VAL A 13 16.72 -2.81 -10.20
C VAL A 13 18.02 -2.22 -9.64
N ALA A 14 19.14 -2.35 -10.37
CA ALA A 14 20.42 -1.78 -9.97
C ALA A 14 20.37 -0.23 -9.88
N MET A 15 19.68 0.42 -10.83
CA MET A 15 19.49 1.86 -10.83
C MET A 15 18.65 2.33 -9.62
N VAL A 16 17.53 1.66 -9.32
CA VAL A 16 16.68 1.98 -8.17
C VAL A 16 17.42 1.73 -6.86
N ARG A 17 18.14 0.61 -6.73
CA ARG A 17 18.98 0.30 -5.57
C ARG A 17 20.00 1.41 -5.31
N ARG A 18 20.71 1.85 -6.34
CA ARG A 18 21.67 2.96 -6.23
C ARG A 18 20.99 4.24 -5.78
N PHE A 19 19.83 4.56 -6.36
CA PHE A 19 19.07 5.74 -5.95
C PHE A 19 18.69 5.68 -4.46
N VAL A 20 18.21 4.55 -3.97
CA VAL A 20 17.88 4.37 -2.54
C VAL A 20 19.14 4.54 -1.68
N GLN A 21 20.26 3.93 -2.06
CA GLN A 21 21.51 3.96 -1.29
C GLN A 21 22.16 5.36 -1.28
N GLU A 22 22.18 6.05 -2.40
CA GLU A 22 22.89 7.33 -2.55
C GLU A 22 22.05 8.55 -2.20
N GLU A 23 20.72 8.48 -2.40
CA GLU A 23 19.84 9.64 -2.23
C GLU A 23 18.90 9.53 -1.02
N ILE A 24 18.39 8.35 -0.70
CA ILE A 24 17.39 8.17 0.36
C ILE A 24 18.02 7.83 1.70
N LEU A 25 18.90 6.84 1.76
CA LEU A 25 19.51 6.42 3.04
C LEU A 25 20.31 7.51 3.72
N PRO A 26 21.07 8.40 3.02
CA PRO A 26 21.75 9.51 3.69
C PRO A 26 20.79 10.52 4.33
N LEU A 27 19.62 10.77 3.71
CA LEU A 27 18.59 11.63 4.32
C LEU A 27 18.00 10.95 5.56
N GLU A 28 17.74 9.65 5.50
CA GLU A 28 17.21 8.87 6.61
C GLU A 28 18.03 8.98 7.88
N MET A 29 19.36 9.05 7.75
CA MET A 29 20.28 9.17 8.89
C MET A 29 20.16 10.51 9.64
N ASN A 30 19.68 11.55 8.95
CA ASN A 30 19.55 12.90 9.49
C ASN A 30 18.12 13.27 9.90
N LEU A 31 17.14 12.41 9.59
CA LEU A 31 15.75 12.65 9.97
C LEU A 31 15.50 12.29 11.44
N ASP A 32 14.56 13.04 12.05
CA ASP A 32 13.96 12.60 13.31
C ASP A 32 13.41 11.17 13.15
N PRO A 33 13.72 10.26 14.05
CA PRO A 33 13.21 8.88 13.98
C PRO A 33 11.70 8.77 13.88
N ASP A 34 10.95 9.74 14.39
CA ASP A 34 9.49 9.81 14.34
C ASP A 34 8.96 10.68 13.18
N ALA A 35 9.84 11.22 12.33
CA ALA A 35 9.42 12.00 11.17
C ALA A 35 8.43 11.23 10.30
N ASP A 36 7.39 11.91 9.84
CA ASP A 36 6.32 11.36 8.99
C ASP A 36 6.42 11.82 7.52
N LYS A 37 7.33 12.73 7.22
CA LYS A 37 7.61 13.26 5.88
C LYS A 37 9.02 13.77 5.77
N LEU A 38 9.50 13.92 4.55
CA LEU A 38 10.70 14.67 4.20
C LEU A 38 10.44 16.18 4.29
N ASP A 39 11.50 16.97 4.35
CA ASP A 39 11.41 18.38 4.05
C ASP A 39 10.96 18.58 2.60
N GLU A 40 10.14 19.60 2.36
CA GLU A 40 9.55 19.86 1.06
C GLU A 40 10.57 19.97 -0.08
N SER A 41 11.72 20.62 0.19
CA SER A 41 12.81 20.75 -0.76
C SER A 41 13.44 19.41 -1.16
N ASP A 42 13.60 18.49 -0.20
CA ASP A 42 14.12 17.15 -0.47
C ASP A 42 13.10 16.31 -1.24
N GLU A 43 11.81 16.41 -0.90
CA GLU A 43 10.75 15.71 -1.62
C GLU A 43 10.67 16.16 -3.09
N ILE A 44 10.72 17.47 -3.34
CA ILE A 44 10.74 18.04 -4.71
C ILE A 44 11.95 17.52 -5.47
N ARG A 45 13.15 17.65 -4.91
CA ARG A 45 14.41 17.22 -5.54
C ARG A 45 14.39 15.72 -5.89
N LEU A 46 13.91 14.87 -4.99
CA LEU A 46 13.82 13.42 -5.24
C LEU A 46 12.80 13.09 -6.32
N LYS A 47 11.65 13.78 -6.35
CA LYS A 47 10.64 13.61 -7.40
C LYS A 47 11.16 14.03 -8.78
N GLU A 48 11.89 15.14 -8.86
CA GLU A 48 12.54 15.57 -10.10
C GLU A 48 13.53 14.53 -10.58
N LYS A 49 14.39 14.03 -9.69
CA LYS A 49 15.36 13.00 -10.03
C LYS A 49 14.69 11.69 -10.51
N THR A 50 13.58 11.28 -9.91
CA THR A 50 12.83 10.10 -10.39
C THR A 50 12.16 10.34 -11.74
N ARG A 51 11.74 11.58 -12.06
CA ARG A 51 11.28 11.95 -13.40
C ARG A 51 12.39 11.86 -14.43
N GLU A 52 13.58 12.37 -14.12
CA GLU A 52 14.76 12.26 -14.99
C GLU A 52 15.15 10.79 -15.25
N MET A 53 14.96 9.92 -14.25
CA MET A 53 15.19 8.49 -14.38
C MET A 53 14.08 7.75 -15.16
N GLY A 54 12.99 8.43 -15.53
CA GLY A 54 11.83 7.81 -16.19
C GLY A 54 11.00 6.90 -15.28
N LEU A 55 11.12 7.05 -13.96
CA LEU A 55 10.48 6.19 -12.96
C LEU A 55 9.42 6.91 -12.11
N TYR A 56 9.07 8.15 -12.45
CA TYR A 56 7.98 8.84 -11.75
C TYR A 56 6.63 8.34 -12.24
N GLY A 57 5.74 8.02 -11.27
CA GLY A 57 4.37 7.61 -11.60
C GLY A 57 4.27 6.19 -12.19
N LEU A 58 4.90 5.21 -11.56
CA LEU A 58 4.95 3.81 -12.03
C LEU A 58 3.61 3.18 -12.39
N GLY A 59 2.51 3.63 -11.79
CA GLY A 59 1.16 3.13 -12.07
C GLY A 59 0.37 3.98 -13.08
N ILE A 60 1.00 4.97 -13.73
CA ILE A 60 0.36 5.82 -14.74
C ILE A 60 0.44 5.09 -16.08
N PRO A 61 -0.71 4.89 -16.80
CA PRO A 61 -0.69 4.34 -18.15
C PRO A 61 0.09 5.19 -19.15
N PRO A 62 0.67 4.57 -20.21
CA PRO A 62 1.48 5.28 -21.20
C PRO A 62 0.76 6.45 -21.90
N GLU A 63 -0.54 6.32 -22.15
CA GLU A 63 -1.37 7.37 -22.76
C GLU A 63 -1.48 8.64 -21.90
N TYR A 64 -1.13 8.55 -20.61
CA TYR A 64 -1.05 9.68 -19.69
C TYR A 64 0.40 10.05 -19.32
N GLY A 65 1.37 9.53 -20.08
CA GLY A 65 2.79 9.84 -19.92
C GLY A 65 3.52 9.03 -18.85
N GLY A 66 2.92 7.93 -18.39
CA GLY A 66 3.56 7.00 -17.44
C GLY A 66 4.58 6.08 -18.12
N PRO A 67 5.46 5.43 -17.35
CA PRO A 67 6.37 4.43 -17.87
C PRO A 67 5.59 3.16 -18.27
N ASP A 68 5.89 2.59 -19.42
CA ASP A 68 5.27 1.34 -19.89
C ASP A 68 5.95 0.12 -19.25
N LEU A 69 5.73 -0.05 -17.95
CA LEU A 69 6.33 -1.13 -17.17
C LEU A 69 5.30 -2.20 -16.82
N ASP A 70 5.70 -3.46 -16.98
CA ASP A 70 4.91 -4.60 -16.51
C ASP A 70 4.86 -4.68 -14.97
N MET A 71 3.89 -5.43 -14.44
CA MET A 71 3.67 -5.58 -13.00
C MET A 71 4.86 -6.28 -12.32
N VAL A 72 5.55 -7.19 -13.00
CA VAL A 72 6.75 -7.84 -12.48
C VAL A 72 7.85 -6.80 -12.26
N THR A 73 8.12 -5.96 -13.25
CA THR A 73 9.13 -4.89 -13.16
C THR A 73 8.77 -3.88 -12.07
N MET A 74 7.50 -3.42 -12.03
CA MET A 74 7.02 -2.54 -10.96
C MET A 74 7.14 -3.20 -9.56
N THR A 75 6.94 -4.51 -9.47
CA THR A 75 7.12 -5.26 -8.21
C THR A 75 8.59 -5.27 -7.76
N LEU A 76 9.52 -5.50 -8.69
CA LEU A 76 10.96 -5.47 -8.41
C LEU A 76 11.40 -4.08 -7.95
N ILE A 77 10.95 -3.01 -8.63
CA ILE A 77 11.20 -1.62 -8.22
C ILE A 77 10.65 -1.36 -6.80
N ALA A 78 9.44 -1.81 -6.50
CA ALA A 78 8.82 -1.59 -5.20
C ALA A 78 9.57 -2.32 -4.07
N ILE A 79 10.17 -3.48 -4.33
CA ILE A 79 11.02 -4.18 -3.35
C ILE A 79 12.26 -3.34 -3.04
N GLU A 80 12.99 -2.85 -4.05
CA GLU A 80 14.17 -2.04 -3.83
C GLU A 80 13.84 -0.70 -3.17
N MET A 81 12.82 -0.01 -3.65
CA MET A 81 12.37 1.28 -3.12
C MET A 81 11.97 1.23 -1.65
N SER A 82 11.52 0.07 -1.16
CA SER A 82 11.06 -0.08 0.23
C SER A 82 12.17 -0.39 1.23
N GLN A 83 13.43 -0.41 0.82
CA GLN A 83 14.59 -0.73 1.66
C GLN A 83 15.11 0.45 2.47
N HIS A 84 14.23 1.22 3.10
CA HIS A 84 14.58 2.36 3.94
C HIS A 84 13.69 2.43 5.20
N ARG A 85 14.06 3.28 6.18
CA ARG A 85 13.40 3.37 7.51
C ARG A 85 11.88 3.55 7.42
N ALA A 86 11.42 4.38 6.50
CA ALA A 86 10.00 4.62 6.35
C ALA A 86 9.26 3.47 5.69
N GLY A 87 9.98 2.57 5.01
CA GLY A 87 9.38 1.44 4.30
C GLY A 87 8.42 1.92 3.21
N LEU A 88 7.19 1.45 3.23
CA LEU A 88 6.16 1.79 2.23
C LEU A 88 5.47 3.13 2.47
N TYR A 89 5.73 3.75 3.59
CA TYR A 89 5.13 5.03 3.90
C TYR A 89 6.17 6.11 3.79
N VAL A 90 6.09 7.10 4.42
CA VAL A 90 6.99 8.23 4.45
C VAL A 90 8.24 7.94 5.27
N PRO A 91 9.27 8.75 5.15
CA PRO A 91 9.26 10.02 4.41
C PRO A 91 9.38 9.90 2.91
N CYS A 92 9.90 8.81 2.38
CA CYS A 92 10.28 8.70 0.97
C CYS A 92 9.22 8.01 0.07
N TYR A 93 8.11 7.56 0.66
CA TYR A 93 7.01 6.97 -0.10
C TYR A 93 6.41 8.01 -1.06
N GLY A 94 6.17 7.60 -2.29
CA GLY A 94 5.61 8.47 -3.31
C GLY A 94 6.64 9.24 -4.14
N VAL A 95 7.94 9.08 -3.86
CA VAL A 95 8.99 9.62 -4.74
C VAL A 95 8.83 9.11 -6.18
N PHE A 96 8.44 7.83 -6.33
CA PHE A 96 8.08 7.20 -7.60
C PHE A 96 6.58 7.28 -7.90
N GLY A 97 5.79 7.88 -7.03
CA GLY A 97 4.35 7.88 -7.07
C GLY A 97 3.75 9.03 -7.83
N GLY A 98 2.56 9.43 -7.43
CA GLY A 98 1.85 10.59 -7.99
C GLY A 98 0.66 10.22 -8.88
N ALA A 99 0.34 8.94 -8.99
CA ALA A 99 -0.76 8.49 -9.85
C ALA A 99 -2.17 8.71 -9.26
N GLY A 100 -2.27 9.13 -8.01
CA GLY A 100 -3.59 9.26 -7.37
C GLY A 100 -4.35 7.94 -7.31
N LEU A 101 -5.65 7.99 -7.58
CA LEU A 101 -6.54 6.83 -7.54
C LEU A 101 -6.67 6.21 -8.95
N ALA A 102 -6.08 5.04 -9.14
CA ALA A 102 -6.07 4.34 -10.43
C ALA A 102 -7.48 4.09 -11.03
N GLN A 103 -8.52 4.08 -10.18
CA GLN A 103 -9.93 3.94 -10.61
C GLN A 103 -10.39 5.09 -11.50
N LEU A 104 -9.75 6.25 -11.45
CA LEU A 104 -10.08 7.39 -12.28
C LEU A 104 -9.65 7.23 -13.75
N PHE A 105 -8.80 6.26 -14.06
CA PHE A 105 -8.50 5.96 -15.47
C PHE A 105 -9.73 5.41 -16.21
N GLU A 106 -10.67 4.78 -15.49
CA GLU A 106 -11.95 4.29 -16.01
C GLU A 106 -13.10 5.32 -15.92
N ALA A 107 -12.81 6.53 -15.45
CA ALA A 107 -13.79 7.61 -15.34
C ALA A 107 -14.20 8.14 -16.73
N ASN A 108 -15.33 8.85 -16.81
CA ASN A 108 -15.70 9.57 -18.01
C ASN A 108 -14.82 10.83 -18.23
N ASP A 109 -14.92 11.45 -19.41
CA ASP A 109 -14.03 12.54 -19.79
C ASP A 109 -14.14 13.74 -18.86
N ASP A 110 -15.34 14.14 -18.43
CA ASP A 110 -15.55 15.24 -17.47
C ASP A 110 -14.89 14.94 -16.12
N GLN A 111 -15.09 13.74 -15.60
CA GLN A 111 -14.45 13.31 -14.36
C GLN A 111 -12.93 13.23 -14.46
N LYS A 112 -12.39 12.81 -15.63
CA LYS A 112 -10.95 12.84 -15.89
C LYS A 112 -10.39 14.24 -15.89
N GLU A 113 -11.04 15.18 -16.54
CA GLU A 113 -10.63 16.60 -16.57
C GLU A 113 -10.65 17.22 -15.16
N ARG A 114 -11.67 16.92 -14.35
CA ARG A 114 -11.85 17.53 -13.02
C ARG A 114 -10.97 16.90 -11.93
N TYR A 115 -10.64 15.63 -12.06
CA TYR A 115 -9.99 14.86 -10.98
C TYR A 115 -8.71 14.16 -11.42
N LEU A 116 -8.72 13.39 -12.51
CA LEU A 116 -7.55 12.61 -12.92
C LEU A 116 -6.39 13.51 -13.36
N LEU A 117 -6.60 14.36 -14.35
CA LEU A 117 -5.52 15.17 -14.92
C LEU A 117 -4.90 16.14 -13.90
N PRO A 118 -5.66 16.83 -13.03
CA PRO A 118 -5.07 17.61 -11.94
C PRO A 118 -4.25 16.74 -10.95
N THR A 119 -4.71 15.52 -10.68
CA THR A 119 -3.99 14.59 -9.80
C THR A 119 -2.67 14.14 -10.42
N LEU A 120 -2.65 13.84 -11.73
CA LEU A 120 -1.42 13.47 -12.45
C LEU A 120 -0.39 14.61 -12.46
N ARG A 121 -0.86 15.87 -12.50
CA ARG A 121 0.01 17.05 -12.39
C ARG A 121 0.46 17.36 -10.95
N GLY A 122 -0.12 16.68 -9.95
CA GLY A 122 0.14 16.91 -8.53
C GLY A 122 -0.57 18.14 -7.95
N GLU A 123 -1.59 18.65 -8.63
CA GLU A 123 -2.42 19.79 -8.22
C GLU A 123 -3.55 19.36 -7.27
N LYS A 124 -3.99 18.11 -7.37
CA LYS A 124 -4.99 17.50 -6.50
C LYS A 124 -4.51 16.17 -5.94
N SER A 125 -5.04 15.82 -4.78
CA SER A 125 -4.85 14.52 -4.14
C SER A 125 -6.18 13.89 -3.75
N GLY A 126 -6.26 12.56 -3.75
CA GLY A 126 -7.50 11.86 -3.46
C GLY A 126 -7.36 10.77 -2.39
N PHE A 127 -8.46 10.49 -1.67
CA PHE A 127 -8.56 9.40 -0.72
C PHE A 127 -9.53 8.30 -1.17
N PHE A 128 -9.44 7.12 -0.52
CA PHE A 128 -10.32 5.97 -0.77
C PHE A 128 -11.13 5.62 0.47
N GLY A 129 -12.42 5.99 0.46
CA GLY A 129 -13.35 5.93 1.59
C GLY A 129 -14.26 4.71 1.57
N LEU A 130 -13.74 3.50 1.90
CA LEU A 130 -14.51 2.25 1.90
C LEU A 130 -14.92 1.79 3.30
N THR A 131 -13.96 1.69 4.22
CA THR A 131 -14.12 1.06 5.54
C THR A 131 -14.98 1.89 6.48
N GLU A 132 -15.86 1.24 7.23
CA GLU A 132 -16.73 1.87 8.23
C GLU A 132 -16.48 1.34 9.64
N PRO A 133 -16.89 2.08 10.69
CA PRO A 133 -16.82 1.59 12.07
C PRO A 133 -17.55 0.26 12.29
N SER A 134 -18.60 -0.01 11.52
CA SER A 134 -19.40 -1.24 11.55
C SER A 134 -18.64 -2.48 11.06
N GLY A 135 -17.56 -2.33 10.28
CA GLY A 135 -16.75 -3.46 9.82
C GLY A 135 -15.86 -3.17 8.63
N GLY A 136 -14.67 -3.81 8.62
CA GLY A 136 -13.67 -3.68 7.54
C GLY A 136 -13.41 -4.98 6.77
N SER A 137 -13.62 -6.15 7.39
CA SER A 137 -13.30 -7.45 6.77
C SER A 137 -14.30 -7.90 5.69
N ASP A 138 -15.56 -7.50 5.81
CA ASP A 138 -16.62 -7.74 4.82
C ASP A 138 -17.30 -6.40 4.43
N PRO A 139 -16.59 -5.49 3.77
CA PRO A 139 -17.13 -4.16 3.47
C PRO A 139 -18.39 -4.22 2.61
N ALA A 140 -18.53 -5.23 1.73
CA ALA A 140 -19.70 -5.38 0.89
C ALA A 140 -21.01 -5.49 1.68
N ARG A 141 -20.98 -6.10 2.86
CA ARG A 141 -22.16 -6.25 3.74
C ARG A 141 -22.18 -5.20 4.85
N ALA A 142 -21.01 -4.74 5.28
CA ALA A 142 -20.87 -3.84 6.42
C ALA A 142 -21.18 -2.38 6.09
N ILE A 143 -21.14 -1.95 4.81
CA ILE A 143 -21.42 -0.57 4.41
C ILE A 143 -22.84 -0.17 4.86
N GLN A 144 -22.91 0.81 5.74
CA GLN A 144 -24.12 1.43 6.27
C GLN A 144 -24.31 2.87 5.78
N THR A 145 -23.24 3.54 5.34
CA THR A 145 -23.33 4.85 4.68
C THR A 145 -24.34 4.74 3.53
N ARG A 146 -25.36 5.63 3.54
CA ARG A 146 -26.46 5.62 2.56
C ARG A 146 -26.37 6.82 1.67
N ALA A 147 -26.74 6.63 0.41
CA ALA A 147 -26.98 7.69 -0.56
C ALA A 147 -28.41 7.54 -1.08
N VAL A 148 -29.20 8.59 -0.90
CA VAL A 148 -30.60 8.65 -1.32
C VAL A 148 -30.73 9.66 -2.45
N LYS A 149 -31.37 9.27 -3.55
CA LYS A 149 -31.61 10.15 -4.70
C LYS A 149 -32.60 11.27 -4.32
N ASP A 150 -32.21 12.51 -4.61
CA ASP A 150 -33.05 13.71 -4.40
C ASP A 150 -32.87 14.68 -5.58
N GLY A 151 -33.81 14.66 -6.53
CA GLY A 151 -33.69 15.36 -7.81
C GLY A 151 -32.50 14.84 -8.63
N ASP A 152 -31.60 15.71 -9.03
CA ASP A 152 -30.37 15.36 -9.76
C ASP A 152 -29.20 15.04 -8.85
N ASP A 153 -29.37 15.17 -7.53
CA ASP A 153 -28.36 14.91 -6.53
C ASP A 153 -28.55 13.58 -5.78
N TRP A 154 -27.51 13.17 -5.07
CA TRP A 154 -27.53 12.15 -4.04
C TRP A 154 -27.25 12.80 -2.67
N VAL A 155 -28.08 12.53 -1.68
CA VAL A 155 -27.86 12.93 -0.29
C VAL A 155 -27.20 11.79 0.45
N ILE A 156 -25.95 12.01 0.90
CA ILE A 156 -25.11 10.99 1.54
C ILE A 156 -25.06 11.25 3.04
N ASN A 157 -25.37 10.20 3.81
CA ASN A 157 -25.29 10.17 5.27
C ASN A 157 -24.57 8.93 5.75
N GLY A 158 -23.63 9.09 6.70
CA GLY A 158 -22.88 7.97 7.27
C GLY A 158 -21.49 8.35 7.74
N SER A 159 -20.64 7.34 7.92
CA SER A 159 -19.27 7.54 8.41
C SER A 159 -18.28 6.58 7.79
N LYS A 160 -17.01 6.98 7.74
CA LYS A 160 -15.88 6.13 7.32
C LYS A 160 -14.77 6.21 8.36
N ILE A 161 -13.99 5.15 8.51
CA ILE A 161 -12.88 5.11 9.46
C ILE A 161 -11.65 4.45 8.85
N PHE A 162 -10.49 4.77 9.39
CA PHE A 162 -9.17 4.32 8.90
C PHE A 162 -8.90 4.76 7.45
N ILE A 163 -9.38 5.95 7.10
CA ILE A 163 -9.19 6.52 5.77
C ILE A 163 -7.87 7.30 5.76
N SER A 164 -6.92 6.87 4.94
CA SER A 164 -5.62 7.51 4.86
C SER A 164 -5.70 8.83 4.09
N GLY A 165 -5.15 9.91 4.67
CA GLY A 165 -4.89 11.17 4.00
C GLY A 165 -6.12 12.03 3.67
N ALA A 166 -7.33 11.69 4.15
CA ALA A 166 -8.52 12.48 3.84
C ALA A 166 -8.54 13.87 4.48
N ASP A 167 -7.70 14.13 5.46
CA ASP A 167 -7.51 15.44 6.09
C ASP A 167 -6.66 16.40 5.23
N GLN A 168 -6.03 15.91 4.18
CA GLN A 168 -5.17 16.67 3.27
C GLN A 168 -5.56 16.50 1.80
N ALA A 169 -6.59 15.71 1.53
CA ALA A 169 -7.04 15.42 0.17
C ALA A 169 -8.06 16.47 -0.33
N ASP A 170 -8.07 16.68 -1.63
CA ASP A 170 -9.00 17.57 -2.32
C ASP A 170 -10.32 16.86 -2.64
N TYR A 171 -10.27 15.54 -2.85
CA TYR A 171 -11.43 14.72 -3.16
C TYR A 171 -11.28 13.28 -2.66
N GLY A 172 -12.34 12.49 -2.72
CA GLY A 172 -12.28 11.08 -2.39
C GLY A 172 -13.25 10.20 -3.15
N LEU A 173 -12.93 8.91 -3.25
CA LEU A 173 -13.87 7.89 -3.69
C LEU A 173 -14.61 7.34 -2.49
N VAL A 174 -15.89 7.68 -2.36
CA VAL A 174 -16.77 7.30 -1.24
C VAL A 174 -17.76 6.24 -1.70
N PHE A 175 -17.78 5.12 -0.98
CA PHE A 175 -18.71 4.01 -1.26
C PHE A 175 -19.91 4.08 -0.33
N ALA A 176 -21.11 4.21 -0.91
CA ALA A 176 -22.35 4.30 -0.17
C ALA A 176 -23.41 3.34 -0.74
N ARG A 177 -24.34 2.94 0.10
CA ARG A 177 -25.45 2.08 -0.27
C ARG A 177 -26.58 2.91 -0.89
N THR A 178 -26.91 2.59 -2.12
CA THR A 178 -27.94 3.24 -2.93
C THR A 178 -29.18 2.39 -3.12
N SER A 179 -29.17 1.12 -2.73
CA SER A 179 -30.34 0.25 -2.72
C SER A 179 -30.36 -0.66 -1.48
N PRO A 180 -31.54 -1.20 -1.11
CA PRO A 180 -31.66 -2.10 0.05
C PRO A 180 -31.02 -3.49 -0.18
N GLU A 181 -30.51 -3.79 -1.36
CA GLU A 181 -29.85 -5.05 -1.64
C GLU A 181 -28.66 -5.27 -0.71
N LYS A 182 -28.57 -6.49 -0.16
CA LYS A 182 -27.46 -6.87 0.71
C LYS A 182 -26.28 -7.43 -0.09
N GLY A 183 -25.08 -7.28 0.44
CA GLY A 183 -23.87 -7.81 -0.18
C GLY A 183 -23.25 -6.83 -1.18
N ARG A 184 -22.75 -7.35 -2.30
CA ARG A 184 -22.02 -6.58 -3.32
C ARG A 184 -22.89 -5.67 -4.18
N GLY A 185 -24.16 -6.03 -4.33
CA GLY A 185 -25.15 -5.19 -5.00
C GLY A 185 -25.52 -3.98 -4.15
N GLY A 186 -26.13 -2.97 -4.78
CA GLY A 186 -26.65 -1.80 -4.09
C GLY A 186 -25.61 -0.85 -3.48
N VAL A 187 -24.33 -0.97 -3.85
CA VAL A 187 -23.26 -0.04 -3.46
C VAL A 187 -22.82 0.76 -4.69
N THR A 188 -22.78 2.08 -4.55
CA THR A 188 -22.31 3.01 -5.58
C THR A 188 -21.02 3.70 -5.12
N CYS A 189 -20.13 4.00 -6.06
CA CYS A 189 -18.94 4.79 -5.83
C CYS A 189 -19.20 6.23 -6.26
N PHE A 190 -18.90 7.18 -5.39
CA PHE A 190 -19.05 8.62 -5.63
C PHE A 190 -17.68 9.30 -5.57
N ILE A 191 -17.42 10.23 -6.47
CA ILE A 191 -16.33 11.19 -6.34
C ILE A 191 -16.87 12.36 -5.51
N VAL A 192 -16.26 12.63 -4.37
CA VAL A 192 -16.71 13.64 -3.40
C VAL A 192 -15.59 14.65 -3.20
N ASP A 193 -15.84 15.92 -3.45
CA ASP A 193 -14.91 17.00 -3.10
C ASP A 193 -14.94 17.23 -1.58
N THR A 194 -13.78 17.45 -0.96
CA THR A 194 -13.68 17.57 0.51
C THR A 194 -14.24 18.87 1.07
N ASP A 195 -14.45 19.87 0.23
CA ASP A 195 -15.12 21.14 0.56
C ASP A 195 -16.65 21.07 0.44
N THR A 196 -17.22 19.92 0.02
CA THR A 196 -18.66 19.73 -0.07
C THR A 196 -19.32 19.93 1.30
N PRO A 197 -20.36 20.79 1.42
CA PRO A 197 -21.10 20.94 2.67
C PRO A 197 -21.61 19.59 3.19
N GLY A 198 -21.37 19.33 4.48
CA GLY A 198 -21.70 18.04 5.10
C GLY A 198 -20.57 17.00 5.06
N PHE A 199 -19.43 17.29 4.43
CA PHE A 199 -18.21 16.50 4.57
C PHE A 199 -17.43 16.95 5.82
N HIS A 200 -17.13 16.03 6.73
CA HIS A 200 -16.39 16.34 7.95
C HIS A 200 -15.28 15.33 8.22
N VAL A 201 -14.06 15.82 8.42
CA VAL A 201 -12.99 15.06 9.06
C VAL A 201 -13.18 15.17 10.57
N ARG A 202 -13.73 14.12 11.19
CA ARG A 202 -14.08 14.13 12.60
C ARG A 202 -12.85 14.11 13.51
N ARG A 203 -11.86 13.32 13.15
CA ARG A 203 -10.58 13.23 13.85
C ARG A 203 -9.53 12.47 13.04
N VAL A 204 -8.27 12.70 13.39
CA VAL A 204 -7.16 11.81 13.03
C VAL A 204 -7.13 10.64 14.01
N VAL A 205 -7.02 9.43 13.49
CA VAL A 205 -6.95 8.20 14.29
C VAL A 205 -5.49 7.87 14.55
N HIS A 206 -5.08 7.95 15.82
CA HIS A 206 -3.74 7.53 16.23
C HIS A 206 -3.62 6.01 16.16
N THR A 207 -2.54 5.52 15.57
CA THR A 207 -2.28 4.09 15.34
C THR A 207 -0.88 3.72 15.89
N LEU A 208 -0.41 2.51 15.56
CA LEU A 208 0.98 2.11 15.83
C LEU A 208 2.02 2.93 15.04
N ARG A 209 1.60 3.66 14.01
CA ARG A 209 2.46 4.60 13.30
C ARG A 209 2.69 5.87 14.09
N SER A 210 3.83 6.49 13.89
CA SER A 210 4.10 7.85 14.35
C SER A 210 3.37 8.89 13.49
N ALA A 211 3.06 8.56 12.24
CA ALA A 211 2.46 9.44 11.27
C ALA A 211 0.92 9.48 11.35
N ARG A 212 0.34 10.61 10.97
CA ARG A 212 -1.10 10.85 10.90
C ARG A 212 -1.69 10.33 9.60
N TYR A 213 -1.87 9.00 9.48
CA TYR A 213 -2.35 8.45 8.20
C TYR A 213 -3.82 8.18 8.11
N ALA A 214 -4.47 7.92 9.22
CA ALA A 214 -5.85 7.48 9.21
C ALA A 214 -6.76 8.57 9.77
N THR A 215 -7.91 8.74 9.15
CA THR A 215 -8.97 9.66 9.60
C THR A 215 -10.27 8.93 9.83
N GLU A 216 -11.13 9.53 10.64
CA GLU A 216 -12.54 9.22 10.77
C GLU A 216 -13.34 10.33 10.10
N LEU A 217 -14.20 9.95 9.14
CA LEU A 217 -15.03 10.85 8.37
C LEU A 217 -16.49 10.70 8.77
N GLN A 218 -17.21 11.81 8.72
CA GLN A 218 -18.65 11.89 8.93
C GLN A 218 -19.28 12.63 7.76
N PHE A 219 -20.40 12.11 7.26
CA PHE A 219 -21.21 12.74 6.21
C PHE A 219 -22.58 13.04 6.77
N GLU A 220 -23.00 14.32 6.66
CA GLU A 220 -24.26 14.83 7.19
C GLU A 220 -25.00 15.59 6.10
N ASP A 221 -26.04 14.98 5.55
CA ASP A 221 -26.84 15.50 4.42
C ASP A 221 -25.98 16.03 3.26
N MET A 222 -24.83 15.38 3.04
CA MET A 222 -23.87 15.77 2.03
C MET A 222 -24.45 15.54 0.63
N ARG A 223 -24.59 16.62 -0.16
CA ARG A 223 -25.13 16.58 -1.51
C ARG A 223 -24.04 16.36 -2.53
N VAL A 224 -24.20 15.33 -3.34
CA VAL A 224 -23.26 14.95 -4.40
C VAL A 224 -24.02 14.84 -5.72
N PRO A 225 -23.63 15.56 -6.78
CA PRO A 225 -24.31 15.51 -8.08
C PRO A 225 -24.26 14.12 -8.72
N GLN A 226 -25.26 13.82 -9.56
CA GLN A 226 -25.33 12.56 -10.32
C GLN A 226 -24.08 12.34 -11.19
N GLU A 227 -23.53 13.37 -11.76
CA GLU A 227 -22.31 13.32 -12.59
C GLU A 227 -21.06 12.90 -11.84
N ASN A 228 -21.08 12.95 -10.50
CA ASN A 228 -19.98 12.48 -9.64
C ASN A 228 -20.10 10.99 -9.29
N VAL A 229 -21.06 10.26 -9.84
CA VAL A 229 -21.08 8.80 -9.75
C VAL A 229 -19.96 8.23 -10.62
N LEU A 230 -19.02 7.52 -10.01
CA LEU A 230 -17.97 6.81 -10.74
C LEU A 230 -18.48 5.43 -11.17
N GLY A 231 -18.52 5.21 -12.48
CA GLY A 231 -19.10 4.00 -13.08
C GLY A 231 -20.63 3.99 -13.00
N GLU A 232 -21.20 2.85 -12.65
CA GLU A 232 -22.65 2.63 -12.65
C GLU A 232 -23.23 2.61 -11.22
N VAL A 233 -24.43 3.16 -11.06
CA VAL A 233 -25.20 3.06 -9.81
C VAL A 233 -25.39 1.59 -9.43
N ASN A 234 -25.21 1.25 -8.16
CA ASN A 234 -25.29 -0.10 -7.58
C ASN A 234 -24.14 -1.07 -7.97
N LYS A 235 -23.17 -0.64 -8.78
CA LYS A 235 -22.02 -1.48 -9.20
C LYS A 235 -20.67 -1.02 -8.63
N GLY A 236 -20.64 -0.03 -7.78
CA GLY A 236 -19.40 0.56 -7.24
C GLY A 236 -18.51 -0.43 -6.47
N PHE A 237 -19.09 -1.51 -5.90
CA PHE A 237 -18.25 -2.49 -5.19
C PHE A 237 -17.30 -3.26 -6.12
N ALA A 238 -17.58 -3.36 -7.42
CA ALA A 238 -16.65 -3.95 -8.39
C ALA A 238 -15.35 -3.13 -8.48
N ILE A 239 -15.47 -1.79 -8.49
CA ILE A 239 -14.36 -0.83 -8.47
C ILE A 239 -13.47 -1.05 -7.24
N ALA A 240 -14.09 -1.16 -6.05
CA ALA A 240 -13.37 -1.42 -4.82
C ALA A 240 -12.63 -2.77 -4.84
N ASN A 241 -13.26 -3.82 -5.34
CA ASN A 241 -12.71 -5.16 -5.35
C ASN A 241 -11.54 -5.32 -6.34
N ASP A 242 -11.60 -4.68 -7.50
CA ASP A 242 -10.47 -4.67 -8.46
C ASP A 242 -9.25 -4.00 -7.84
N ARG A 243 -9.43 -2.78 -7.29
CA ARG A 243 -8.36 -2.06 -6.59
C ARG A 243 -7.71 -2.93 -5.49
N LEU A 244 -8.52 -3.52 -4.61
CA LEU A 244 -8.00 -4.34 -3.52
C LEU A 244 -7.21 -5.56 -4.03
N SER A 245 -7.56 -6.11 -5.18
CA SER A 245 -6.85 -7.26 -5.76
C SER A 245 -5.48 -6.86 -6.31
N ARG A 246 -5.41 -5.78 -7.09
CA ARG A 246 -4.17 -5.26 -7.68
C ARG A 246 -3.22 -4.72 -6.62
N GLN A 247 -3.74 -4.00 -5.61
CA GLN A 247 -2.94 -3.36 -4.58
C GLN A 247 -2.20 -4.34 -3.66
N ARG A 248 -2.64 -5.60 -3.56
CA ARG A 248 -1.95 -6.63 -2.76
C ARG A 248 -0.55 -6.93 -3.27
N ILE A 249 -0.28 -6.80 -4.57
CA ILE A 249 1.03 -7.07 -5.16
C ILE A 249 2.07 -6.04 -4.68
N PRO A 250 1.93 -4.72 -4.94
CA PRO A 250 2.88 -3.73 -4.45
C PRO A 250 2.92 -3.65 -2.91
N TYR A 251 1.80 -3.95 -2.24
CA TYR A 251 1.76 -4.06 -0.79
C TYR A 251 2.67 -5.17 -0.25
N SER A 252 2.68 -6.32 -0.93
CA SER A 252 3.56 -7.45 -0.62
C SER A 252 5.02 -7.11 -0.92
N ALA A 253 5.28 -6.48 -2.06
CA ALA A 253 6.62 -6.05 -2.48
C ALA A 253 7.28 -5.17 -1.42
N GLY A 254 6.53 -4.22 -0.86
CA GLY A 254 7.05 -3.39 0.20
C GLY A 254 7.35 -4.11 1.51
N CYS A 255 6.58 -5.14 1.86
CA CYS A 255 6.92 -5.99 2.99
C CYS A 255 8.23 -6.73 2.76
N ILE A 256 8.45 -7.22 1.53
CA ILE A 256 9.67 -7.92 1.13
C ILE A 256 10.88 -6.97 1.21
N GLY A 257 10.77 -5.75 0.69
CA GLY A 257 11.87 -4.77 0.73
C GLY A 257 12.33 -4.46 2.15
N VAL A 258 11.40 -4.24 3.08
CA VAL A 258 11.72 -4.07 4.50
C VAL A 258 12.40 -5.32 5.08
N ALA A 259 11.89 -6.52 4.77
CA ALA A 259 12.45 -7.77 5.27
C ALA A 259 13.89 -8.00 4.73
N VAL A 260 14.14 -7.73 3.45
CA VAL A 260 15.48 -7.81 2.83
C VAL A 260 16.45 -6.90 3.56
N ARG A 261 16.11 -5.62 3.71
CA ARG A 261 17.02 -4.67 4.38
C ARG A 261 17.27 -5.02 5.84
N ALA A 262 16.22 -5.43 6.57
CA ALA A 262 16.36 -5.87 7.96
C ALA A 262 17.29 -7.08 8.07
N HIS A 263 17.17 -8.04 7.16
CA HIS A 263 18.01 -9.22 7.12
C HIS A 263 19.47 -8.90 6.79
N GLU A 264 19.75 -8.03 5.80
CA GLU A 264 21.09 -7.56 5.46
C GLU A 264 21.76 -6.90 6.68
N MET A 265 21.06 -6.00 7.36
CA MET A 265 21.59 -5.36 8.58
C MET A 265 21.88 -6.38 9.70
N ALA A 266 21.04 -7.43 9.83
CA ALA A 266 21.25 -8.47 10.83
C ALA A 266 22.45 -9.37 10.49
N LEU A 267 22.70 -9.65 9.20
CA LEU A 267 23.89 -10.37 8.73
C LEU A 267 25.17 -9.59 9.06
N ASP A 268 25.21 -8.31 8.73
CA ASP A 268 26.34 -7.43 8.99
C ASP A 268 26.63 -7.34 10.51
N TYR A 269 25.58 -7.08 11.30
CA TYR A 269 25.71 -6.99 12.75
C TYR A 269 26.19 -8.31 13.37
N ALA A 270 25.65 -9.44 12.97
CA ALA A 270 26.04 -10.74 13.48
C ALA A 270 27.49 -11.11 13.13
N GLY A 271 27.99 -10.64 11.98
CA GLY A 271 29.39 -10.80 11.57
C GLY A 271 30.37 -9.95 12.38
N MET A 272 29.99 -8.73 12.73
CA MET A 272 30.86 -7.78 13.45
C MET A 272 30.77 -7.90 14.98
N ARG A 273 29.59 -8.23 15.52
CA ARG A 273 29.37 -8.30 16.96
C ARG A 273 30.02 -9.52 17.58
N GLU A 274 30.85 -9.33 18.60
CA GLU A 274 31.42 -10.40 19.40
C GLU A 274 30.72 -10.55 20.74
N THR A 275 30.50 -11.83 21.13
CA THR A 275 29.98 -12.22 22.45
C THR A 275 30.68 -13.49 22.91
N PHE A 276 31.05 -13.56 24.19
CA PHE A 276 31.77 -14.70 24.76
C PHE A 276 32.99 -15.13 23.92
N GLY A 277 33.78 -14.15 23.44
CA GLY A 277 35.01 -14.36 22.72
C GLY A 277 34.89 -14.86 21.27
N ALA A 278 33.72 -14.79 20.64
CA ALA A 278 33.52 -15.15 19.24
C ALA A 278 32.44 -14.30 18.59
N ALA A 279 32.47 -14.20 17.26
CA ALA A 279 31.46 -13.52 16.49
C ALA A 279 30.06 -14.08 16.79
N LEU A 280 29.05 -13.19 16.84
CA LEU A 280 27.66 -13.57 17.11
C LEU A 280 27.14 -14.57 16.06
N SER A 281 27.55 -14.43 14.80
CA SER A 281 27.24 -15.35 13.70
C SER A 281 27.75 -16.79 13.90
N SER A 282 28.70 -17.03 14.84
CA SER A 282 29.13 -18.39 15.18
C SER A 282 28.13 -19.16 16.05
N ARG A 283 27.11 -18.49 16.58
CA ARG A 283 26.10 -19.11 17.45
C ARG A 283 24.99 -19.75 16.61
N GLN A 284 24.74 -21.05 16.82
CA GLN A 284 23.77 -21.81 16.06
C GLN A 284 22.35 -21.20 16.10
N ALA A 285 21.91 -20.68 17.26
CA ALA A 285 20.61 -20.03 17.38
C ALA A 285 20.48 -18.80 16.46
N ILE A 286 21.56 -18.02 16.30
CA ILE A 286 21.60 -16.87 15.39
C ILE A 286 21.58 -17.32 13.93
N GLN A 287 22.35 -18.36 13.60
CA GLN A 287 22.35 -18.97 12.27
C GLN A 287 20.95 -19.43 11.85
N TRP A 288 20.21 -20.07 12.75
CA TRP A 288 18.84 -20.49 12.47
C TRP A 288 17.89 -19.33 12.24
N MET A 289 18.00 -18.24 13.01
CA MET A 289 17.21 -17.03 12.78
C MET A 289 17.50 -16.42 11.41
N LEU A 290 18.76 -16.39 10.98
CA LEU A 290 19.16 -15.88 9.67
C LEU A 290 18.66 -16.79 8.53
N VAL A 291 18.73 -18.11 8.69
CA VAL A 291 18.18 -19.07 7.72
C VAL A 291 16.67 -18.94 7.60
N ASP A 292 15.97 -18.86 8.72
CA ASP A 292 14.51 -18.66 8.72
C ASP A 292 14.10 -17.33 8.07
N ASN A 293 14.90 -16.26 8.23
CA ASN A 293 14.68 -14.99 7.56
C ASN A 293 14.78 -15.15 6.04
N GLU A 294 15.84 -15.81 5.56
CA GLU A 294 16.03 -16.04 4.12
C GLU A 294 14.88 -16.87 3.53
N ILE A 295 14.43 -17.91 4.23
CA ILE A 295 13.28 -18.73 3.79
C ILE A 295 12.01 -17.88 3.69
N ASP A 296 11.68 -17.08 4.72
CA ASP A 296 10.51 -16.21 4.72
C ASP A 296 10.55 -15.20 3.57
N ILE A 297 11.72 -14.59 3.30
CA ILE A 297 11.92 -13.62 2.23
C ILE A 297 11.74 -14.28 0.85
N GLN A 298 12.35 -15.43 0.60
CA GLN A 298 12.26 -16.11 -0.68
C GLN A 298 10.85 -16.60 -0.98
N GLN A 299 10.15 -17.17 0.00
CA GLN A 299 8.76 -17.57 -0.16
C GLN A 299 7.86 -16.39 -0.53
N ALA A 300 8.05 -15.25 0.16
CA ALA A 300 7.30 -14.03 -0.11
C ALA A 300 7.59 -13.48 -1.52
N ARG A 301 8.85 -13.47 -1.92
CA ARG A 301 9.29 -13.01 -3.24
C ARG A 301 8.67 -13.84 -4.35
N TRP A 302 8.76 -15.16 -4.28
CA TRP A 302 8.22 -16.05 -5.31
C TRP A 302 6.69 -15.93 -5.42
N ALA A 303 5.97 -15.94 -4.30
CA ALA A 303 4.53 -15.79 -4.32
C ALA A 303 4.07 -14.45 -4.91
N THR A 304 4.83 -13.37 -4.65
CA THR A 304 4.50 -12.03 -5.15
C THR A 304 4.80 -11.90 -6.64
N LEU A 305 5.93 -12.40 -7.11
CA LEU A 305 6.29 -12.37 -8.53
C LEU A 305 5.39 -13.29 -9.37
N GLU A 306 4.91 -14.42 -8.82
CA GLU A 306 3.91 -15.24 -9.48
C GLU A 306 2.61 -14.46 -9.69
N ALA A 307 2.11 -13.78 -8.65
CA ALA A 307 0.91 -12.97 -8.76
C ALA A 307 1.07 -11.83 -9.78
N ALA A 308 2.22 -11.16 -9.80
CA ALA A 308 2.55 -10.12 -10.78
C ALA A 308 2.58 -10.67 -12.20
N SER A 309 3.26 -11.78 -12.42
CA SER A 309 3.37 -12.43 -13.75
C SER A 309 2.01 -12.89 -14.30
N LEU A 310 1.10 -13.35 -13.44
CA LEU A 310 -0.27 -13.69 -13.86
C LEU A 310 -1.04 -12.43 -14.26
N ALA A 311 -0.89 -11.34 -13.52
CA ALA A 311 -1.51 -10.06 -13.84
C ALA A 311 -1.05 -9.53 -15.21
N ASP A 312 0.25 -9.62 -15.52
CA ASP A 312 0.84 -9.20 -16.80
C ASP A 312 0.30 -10.03 -17.99
N ARG A 313 0.00 -11.30 -17.77
CA ARG A 313 -0.60 -12.17 -18.80
C ARG A 313 -2.12 -12.02 -18.93
N GLY A 314 -2.74 -11.15 -18.12
CA GLY A 314 -4.20 -11.01 -18.08
C GLY A 314 -4.93 -12.25 -17.51
N GLU A 315 -4.21 -13.12 -16.81
CA GLU A 315 -4.76 -14.33 -16.19
C GLU A 315 -5.38 -14.01 -14.81
N PRO A 316 -6.32 -14.84 -14.32
CA PRO A 316 -6.87 -14.68 -12.98
C PRO A 316 -5.79 -14.81 -11.90
N PHE A 317 -5.51 -13.74 -11.14
CA PHE A 317 -4.44 -13.69 -10.15
C PHE A 317 -4.92 -13.43 -8.71
N ARG A 318 -6.22 -13.32 -8.49
CA ARG A 318 -6.78 -12.92 -7.17
C ARG A 318 -6.35 -13.83 -6.02
N LYS A 319 -6.30 -15.15 -6.26
CA LYS A 319 -5.83 -16.12 -5.27
C LYS A 319 -4.35 -15.92 -4.97
N GLN A 320 -3.53 -15.82 -6.00
CA GLN A 320 -2.08 -15.64 -5.87
C GLN A 320 -1.75 -14.31 -5.19
N ALA A 321 -2.45 -13.23 -5.51
CA ALA A 321 -2.30 -11.95 -4.81
C ALA A 321 -2.67 -12.05 -3.31
N ALA A 322 -3.69 -12.84 -2.97
CA ALA A 322 -4.04 -13.11 -1.57
C ALA A 322 -2.96 -13.97 -0.86
N MET A 323 -2.41 -14.98 -1.54
CA MET A 323 -1.29 -15.77 -1.03
C MET A 323 -0.05 -14.91 -0.82
N ALA A 324 0.32 -14.10 -1.82
CA ALA A 324 1.45 -13.18 -1.75
C ALA A 324 1.33 -12.24 -0.54
N LYS A 325 0.18 -11.59 -0.37
CA LYS A 325 -0.06 -10.67 0.75
C LYS A 325 0.03 -11.38 2.10
N LEU A 326 -0.55 -12.56 2.23
CA LEU A 326 -0.50 -13.34 3.45
C LEU A 326 0.93 -13.72 3.81
N ILE A 327 1.66 -14.33 2.87
CA ILE A 327 3.05 -14.80 3.08
C ILE A 327 3.97 -13.61 3.38
N ALA A 328 3.91 -12.54 2.57
CA ALA A 328 4.78 -11.39 2.71
C ALA A 328 4.57 -10.64 4.03
N SER A 329 3.32 -10.35 4.41
CA SER A 329 3.06 -9.60 5.64
C SER A 329 3.37 -10.38 6.91
N GLU A 330 3.08 -11.69 6.94
CA GLU A 330 3.40 -12.56 8.08
C GLU A 330 4.91 -12.83 8.13
N GLY A 331 5.56 -13.12 7.00
CA GLY A 331 7.00 -13.36 6.88
C GLY A 331 7.81 -12.14 7.30
N ALA A 332 7.53 -10.97 6.74
CA ALA A 332 8.24 -9.74 7.10
C ALA A 332 8.10 -9.38 8.59
N SER A 333 6.94 -9.65 9.19
CA SER A 333 6.76 -9.45 10.64
C SER A 333 7.70 -10.35 11.45
N ARG A 334 7.87 -11.63 11.06
CA ARG A 334 8.80 -12.56 11.73
C ARG A 334 10.26 -12.17 11.48
N VAL A 335 10.61 -11.76 10.25
CA VAL A 335 11.97 -11.33 9.91
C VAL A 335 12.39 -10.14 10.76
N VAL A 336 11.56 -9.09 10.83
CA VAL A 336 11.87 -7.90 11.63
C VAL A 336 12.00 -8.24 13.12
N ASP A 337 11.13 -9.09 13.66
CA ASP A 337 11.19 -9.56 15.05
C ASP A 337 12.51 -10.27 15.35
N ARG A 338 12.93 -11.23 14.50
CA ARG A 338 14.22 -11.91 14.64
C ARG A 338 15.40 -10.96 14.50
N CYS A 339 15.34 -9.97 13.60
CA CYS A 339 16.39 -8.97 13.44
C CYS A 339 16.55 -8.09 14.68
N ILE A 340 15.45 -7.69 15.33
CA ILE A 340 15.47 -7.03 16.64
C ILE A 340 16.17 -7.91 17.67
N GLN A 341 15.81 -9.20 17.74
CA GLN A 341 16.42 -10.14 18.67
C GLN A 341 17.93 -10.31 18.45
N ILE A 342 18.38 -10.38 17.20
CA ILE A 342 19.81 -10.50 16.84
C ILE A 342 20.58 -9.25 17.29
N HIS A 343 20.02 -8.04 17.15
CA HIS A 343 20.64 -6.79 17.57
C HIS A 343 20.58 -6.56 19.08
N GLY A 344 19.74 -7.31 19.82
CA GLY A 344 19.59 -7.17 21.27
C GLY A 344 19.13 -5.76 21.65
N GLY A 345 19.80 -5.12 22.63
CA GLY A 345 19.44 -3.78 23.09
C GLY A 345 19.42 -2.71 21.99
N TYR A 346 20.32 -2.78 21.02
CA TYR A 346 20.31 -1.87 19.87
C TYR A 346 19.07 -2.06 18.97
N GLY A 347 18.54 -3.28 18.87
CA GLY A 347 17.38 -3.56 18.05
C GLY A 347 16.09 -2.87 18.50
N VAL A 348 16.01 -2.44 19.76
CA VAL A 348 14.84 -1.74 20.30
C VAL A 348 15.02 -0.22 20.39
N THR A 349 16.19 0.30 20.00
CA THR A 349 16.44 1.75 19.94
C THR A 349 15.92 2.34 18.64
N LYS A 350 15.74 3.66 18.62
CA LYS A 350 15.41 4.41 17.42
C LYS A 350 16.62 4.76 16.55
N ASP A 351 17.84 4.39 16.98
CA ASP A 351 19.05 4.52 16.17
C ASP A 351 19.01 3.64 14.93
N PHE A 352 18.28 2.53 15.02
CA PHE A 352 18.02 1.59 13.94
C PHE A 352 16.54 1.65 13.51
N PRO A 353 16.22 1.28 12.27
CA PRO A 353 14.85 1.36 11.76
C PRO A 353 13.92 0.24 12.25
N PHE A 354 14.42 -0.72 13.02
CA PHE A 354 13.70 -1.95 13.38
C PHE A 354 12.43 -1.72 14.16
N GLU A 355 12.42 -0.80 15.17
CA GLU A 355 11.25 -0.55 15.97
C GLU A 355 10.11 0.04 15.12
N ARG A 356 10.44 0.93 14.16
CA ARG A 356 9.49 1.49 13.20
C ARG A 356 8.98 0.41 12.26
N TRP A 357 9.86 -0.41 11.69
CA TRP A 357 9.47 -1.53 10.85
C TRP A 357 8.61 -2.56 11.59
N TYR A 358 8.89 -2.82 12.87
CA TYR A 358 8.08 -3.72 13.69
C TYR A 358 6.62 -3.25 13.79
N ARG A 359 6.42 -1.96 14.07
CA ARG A 359 5.08 -1.35 14.10
C ARG A 359 4.41 -1.38 12.73
N GLU A 360 5.14 -1.04 11.66
CA GLU A 360 4.62 -1.05 10.30
C GLU A 360 4.24 -2.47 9.84
N MET A 361 5.10 -3.45 10.04
CA MET A 361 4.81 -4.84 9.64
C MET A 361 3.65 -5.43 10.43
N ARG A 362 3.43 -5.00 11.68
CA ARG A 362 2.24 -5.40 12.43
C ARG A 362 0.95 -4.87 11.80
N ILE A 363 0.97 -3.63 11.31
CA ILE A 363 -0.16 -3.02 10.59
C ILE A 363 -0.41 -3.73 9.25
N ARG A 364 0.66 -4.14 8.56
CA ARG A 364 0.59 -4.82 7.27
C ARG A 364 -0.20 -6.12 7.29
N ARG A 365 -0.28 -6.80 8.41
CA ARG A 365 -1.11 -7.99 8.59
C ARG A 365 -2.61 -7.69 8.63
N ILE A 366 -2.99 -6.42 8.85
CA ILE A 366 -4.39 -5.95 8.96
C ILE A 366 -4.82 -5.21 7.69
N GLY A 367 -4.03 -4.25 7.23
CA GLY A 367 -4.33 -3.43 6.05
C GLY A 367 -4.49 -4.24 4.76
N GLU A 368 -5.23 -3.71 3.80
CA GLU A 368 -5.58 -4.33 2.50
C GLU A 368 -6.23 -5.73 2.63
N GLY A 369 -6.99 -5.91 3.72
CA GLY A 369 -7.62 -7.15 4.13
C GLY A 369 -6.73 -7.98 5.06
N PRO A 370 -7.18 -8.25 6.29
CA PRO A 370 -6.40 -8.99 7.27
C PRO A 370 -6.08 -10.42 6.84
N SER A 371 -5.11 -11.03 7.51
CA SER A 371 -4.62 -12.38 7.22
C SER A 371 -5.74 -13.42 7.13
N GLU A 372 -6.79 -13.25 7.93
CA GLU A 372 -7.99 -14.10 7.94
C GLU A 372 -8.80 -13.94 6.65
N VAL A 373 -8.93 -12.71 6.15
CA VAL A 373 -9.61 -12.44 4.86
C VAL A 373 -8.81 -13.02 3.69
N GLN A 374 -7.47 -12.93 3.72
CA GLN A 374 -6.65 -13.59 2.69
C GLN A 374 -6.88 -15.10 2.69
N ARG A 375 -6.87 -15.75 3.86
CA ARG A 375 -7.18 -17.19 4.00
C ARG A 375 -8.59 -17.52 3.48
N HIS A 376 -9.56 -16.68 3.77
CA HIS A 376 -10.92 -16.84 3.25
C HIS A 376 -10.99 -16.77 1.72
N ILE A 377 -10.27 -15.84 1.10
CA ILE A 377 -10.19 -15.72 -0.38
C ILE A 377 -9.58 -16.98 -0.98
N ILE A 378 -8.46 -17.46 -0.41
CA ILE A 378 -7.77 -18.67 -0.87
C ILE A 378 -8.68 -19.90 -0.70
N ALA A 379 -9.31 -20.05 0.47
CA ALA A 379 -10.20 -21.18 0.75
C ALA A 379 -11.38 -21.26 -0.22
N ARG A 380 -11.98 -20.11 -0.56
CA ARG A 380 -13.07 -20.06 -1.56
C ARG A 380 -12.63 -20.55 -2.94
N ASP A 381 -11.43 -20.21 -3.35
CA ASP A 381 -10.90 -20.63 -4.64
C ASP A 381 -10.61 -22.14 -4.66
N ILE A 382 -9.87 -22.66 -3.67
CA ILE A 382 -9.49 -24.10 -3.65
C ILE A 382 -10.67 -25.04 -3.40
N LEU A 383 -11.73 -24.58 -2.73
CA LEU A 383 -12.92 -25.40 -2.47
C LEU A 383 -13.97 -25.29 -3.56
N GLY A 384 -13.76 -24.44 -4.57
CA GLY A 384 -14.74 -24.22 -5.65
C GLY A 384 -16.10 -23.74 -5.15
N GLN A 385 -16.17 -23.22 -3.91
CA GLN A 385 -17.40 -22.84 -3.26
C GLN A 385 -17.62 -21.34 -3.26
N SER A 386 -18.82 -20.91 -3.62
CA SER A 386 -19.38 -19.68 -3.08
C SER A 386 -19.65 -19.93 -1.58
N LEU A 387 -18.63 -19.84 -0.73
CA LEU A 387 -18.85 -19.85 0.72
C LEU A 387 -19.86 -18.73 1.03
N ARG A 388 -21.02 -19.10 1.53
CA ARG A 388 -22.16 -18.25 1.86
C ARG A 388 -21.87 -17.42 3.11
#